data_7ee44d01fd07505126c073f4ed5a42c0
#
_entry.id   7ee44d01fd07505126c073f4ed5a42c0
#
_cell.length_a   1.000
_cell.length_b   1.000
_cell.length_c   1.000
_cell.angle_alpha   90.00
_cell.angle_beta   90.00
_cell.angle_gamma   90.00
#
_symmetry.space_group_name_H-M   'P 1'
#
loop_
_entity.id
_entity.type
_entity.pdbx_description
1 polymer ?
#
loop_
_entity_poly.entity_id
_entity_poly.type
_entity_poly.pdbx_seq_one_letter_code
_entity_poly.pdbx_strand_id
1 'polypeptide(L)'
;TGGDAMAKVVADKIKAQVEADEAGQNIKPVYVFGPPDERVWSNSKATQSTVAKYGTRSAEYVIFMNKVAKCLDEDYKFGRQIKLCLIAYNLVCDAPDYHADLKFYNGDEISLSVMFAPIESNMYRAADDTTPNYKYHLTNAHFTEQLSKWKALGGEVYYWNYSEYFDNYFVML
;
A
#
# COMPACT_ATOMS: atom_id res chain seq x y z
N THR A 1 -9.65 17.54 -12.31
CA THR A 1 -10.38 16.26 -12.48
C THR A 1 -11.02 15.82 -11.17
N GLY A 2 -12.07 14.96 -11.20
CA GLY A 2 -12.72 14.47 -9.98
C GLY A 2 -11.77 13.78 -9.00
N GLY A 3 -10.72 13.13 -9.50
CA GLY A 3 -9.70 12.49 -8.67
C GLY A 3 -8.82 13.47 -7.89
N ASP A 4 -8.57 14.66 -8.42
CA ASP A 4 -7.77 15.69 -7.73
C ASP A 4 -8.60 16.33 -6.60
N ALA A 5 -9.89 16.57 -6.82
CA ALA A 5 -10.79 17.05 -5.77
C ALA A 5 -10.91 16.05 -4.61
N MET A 6 -11.03 14.75 -4.91
CA MET A 6 -11.07 13.70 -3.89
C MET A 6 -9.74 13.60 -3.14
N ALA A 7 -8.61 13.70 -3.83
CA ALA A 7 -7.28 13.68 -3.19
C ALA A 7 -7.14 14.84 -2.19
N LYS A 8 -7.63 16.04 -2.53
CA LYS A 8 -7.65 17.17 -1.60
C LYS A 8 -8.51 16.91 -0.37
N VAL A 9 -9.72 16.37 -0.54
CA VAL A 9 -10.60 16.02 0.59
C VAL A 9 -9.93 15.01 1.53
N VAL A 10 -9.24 14.01 0.98
CA VAL A 10 -8.51 13.02 1.79
C VAL A 10 -7.32 13.67 2.48
N ALA A 11 -6.56 14.52 1.79
CA ALA A 11 -5.45 15.27 2.36
C ALA A 11 -5.91 16.13 3.56
N ASP A 12 -7.02 16.86 3.41
CA ASP A 12 -7.58 17.67 4.50
C ASP A 12 -7.96 16.83 5.74
N LYS A 13 -8.50 15.63 5.52
CA LYS A 13 -8.82 14.71 6.63
C LYS A 13 -7.55 14.17 7.32
N ILE A 14 -6.53 13.84 6.54
CA ILE A 14 -5.24 13.39 7.10
C ILE A 14 -4.60 14.52 7.91
N LYS A 15 -4.59 15.74 7.37
CA LYS A 15 -4.11 16.93 8.09
C LYS A 15 -4.82 17.07 9.43
N ALA A 16 -6.15 17.04 9.43
CA ALA A 16 -6.94 17.17 10.66
C ALA A 16 -6.62 16.06 11.68
N GLN A 17 -6.37 14.84 11.21
CA GLN A 17 -5.95 13.72 12.08
C GLN A 17 -4.55 13.94 12.66
N VAL A 18 -3.61 14.41 11.85
CA VAL A 18 -2.24 14.74 12.31
C VAL A 18 -2.28 15.80 13.40
N GLU A 19 -3.02 16.89 13.17
CA GLU A 19 -3.17 17.98 14.15
C GLU A 19 -3.84 17.52 15.46
N ALA A 20 -4.86 16.66 15.36
CA ALA A 20 -5.52 16.09 16.52
C ALA A 20 -4.58 15.18 17.33
N ASP A 21 -3.79 14.36 16.65
CA ASP A 21 -2.79 13.49 17.31
C ASP A 21 -1.70 14.34 17.99
N GLU A 22 -1.23 15.41 17.36
CA GLU A 22 -0.24 16.33 17.92
C GLU A 22 -0.78 17.08 19.14
N ALA A 23 -2.00 17.59 19.07
CA ALA A 23 -2.67 18.22 20.20
C ALA A 23 -2.87 17.26 21.39
N GLY A 24 -3.10 15.98 21.10
CA GLY A 24 -3.19 14.89 22.08
C GLY A 24 -1.83 14.36 22.55
N GLN A 25 -0.72 14.92 22.12
CA GLN A 25 0.66 14.44 22.38
C GLN A 25 0.92 13.01 21.91
N ASN A 26 0.16 12.55 20.93
CA ASN A 26 0.28 11.22 20.31
C ASN A 26 0.93 11.33 18.91
N ILE A 27 2.15 11.82 18.87
CA ILE A 27 2.87 12.09 17.62
C ILE A 27 3.20 10.78 16.91
N LYS A 28 2.57 10.56 15.76
CA LYS A 28 2.81 9.38 14.92
C LYS A 28 3.68 9.72 13.72
N PRO A 29 4.76 9.00 13.49
CA PRO A 29 5.59 9.19 12.29
C PRO A 29 4.97 8.55 11.05
N VAL A 30 4.04 7.61 11.22
CA VAL A 30 3.43 6.81 10.14
C VAL A 30 1.92 6.78 10.30
N TYR A 31 1.21 7.05 9.21
CA TYR A 31 -0.24 6.88 9.07
C TYR A 31 -0.53 5.80 8.05
N VAL A 32 -1.32 4.81 8.44
CA VAL A 32 -1.56 3.59 7.64
C VAL A 32 -2.91 3.67 6.95
N PHE A 33 -2.94 3.31 5.68
CA PHE A 33 -4.12 3.30 4.81
C PHE A 33 -4.27 1.93 4.17
N GLY A 34 -5.40 1.27 4.39
CA GLY A 34 -5.73 -0.02 3.79
C GLY A 34 -6.86 0.08 2.78
N PRO A 35 -6.92 -0.85 1.82
CA PRO A 35 -8.13 -1.05 1.04
C PRO A 35 -9.22 -1.64 1.94
N PRO A 36 -10.50 -1.55 1.55
CA PRO A 36 -11.56 -2.27 2.25
C PRO A 36 -11.33 -3.79 2.13
N ASP A 37 -11.78 -4.56 3.12
CA ASP A 37 -11.70 -6.03 3.10
C ASP A 37 -12.56 -6.65 2.01
N GLU A 38 -13.50 -5.91 1.48
CA GLU A 38 -14.36 -6.35 0.39
C GLU A 38 -13.57 -6.45 -0.92
N ARG A 39 -13.78 -7.55 -1.64
CA ARG A 39 -13.17 -7.76 -2.97
C ARG A 39 -13.93 -7.02 -4.07
N VAL A 40 -14.26 -5.75 -3.82
CA VAL A 40 -14.98 -4.88 -4.76
C VAL A 40 -14.06 -3.75 -5.18
N TRP A 41 -13.84 -3.62 -6.48
CA TRP A 41 -13.06 -2.54 -7.07
C TRP A 41 -13.78 -1.98 -8.29
N SER A 42 -13.55 -0.72 -8.60
CA SER A 42 -14.08 -0.10 -9.81
C SER A 42 -13.68 -0.89 -11.06
N ASN A 43 -14.60 -1.01 -12.00
CA ASN A 43 -14.34 -1.54 -13.35
C ASN A 43 -14.59 -0.49 -14.42
N SER A 44 -14.35 0.78 -14.10
CA SER A 44 -14.48 1.90 -15.02
C SER A 44 -13.47 1.79 -16.17
N LYS A 45 -13.72 2.51 -17.27
CA LYS A 45 -12.74 2.61 -18.37
C LYS A 45 -11.38 3.15 -17.91
N ALA A 46 -11.38 4.07 -16.93
CA ALA A 46 -10.15 4.61 -16.34
C ALA A 46 -9.37 3.51 -15.62
N THR A 47 -10.04 2.70 -14.78
CA THR A 47 -9.43 1.55 -14.10
C THR A 47 -8.86 0.56 -15.11
N GLN A 48 -9.63 0.20 -16.15
CA GLN A 48 -9.17 -0.72 -17.19
C GLN A 48 -7.92 -0.19 -17.90
N SER A 49 -7.88 1.11 -18.22
CA SER A 49 -6.70 1.74 -18.84
C SER A 49 -5.48 1.72 -17.91
N THR A 50 -5.68 1.95 -16.61
CA THR A 50 -4.61 1.89 -15.61
C THR A 50 -4.06 0.47 -15.47
N VAL A 51 -4.93 -0.52 -15.38
CA VAL A 51 -4.53 -1.93 -15.32
C VAL A 51 -3.82 -2.35 -16.60
N ALA A 52 -4.29 -1.93 -17.78
CA ALA A 52 -3.62 -2.22 -19.05
C ALA A 52 -2.22 -1.62 -19.12
N LYS A 53 -1.99 -0.46 -18.50
CA LYS A 53 -0.67 0.20 -18.48
C LYS A 53 0.28 -0.37 -17.42
N TYR A 54 -0.20 -0.67 -16.23
CA TYR A 54 0.64 -0.98 -15.07
C TYR A 54 0.47 -2.41 -14.54
N GLY A 55 -0.29 -3.25 -15.23
CA GLY A 55 -0.47 -4.67 -14.92
C GLY A 55 -1.45 -4.97 -13.79
N THR A 56 -1.65 -4.06 -12.84
CA THR A 56 -2.45 -4.31 -11.63
C THR A 56 -3.33 -3.13 -11.20
N ARG A 57 -4.33 -3.41 -10.38
CA ARG A 57 -5.21 -2.39 -9.76
C ARG A 57 -4.50 -1.58 -8.68
N SER A 58 -3.48 -2.13 -8.05
CA SER A 58 -2.67 -1.42 -7.07
C SER A 58 -2.05 -0.14 -7.61
N ALA A 59 -1.83 -0.06 -8.94
CA ALA A 59 -1.38 1.17 -9.58
C ALA A 59 -2.34 2.35 -9.38
N GLU A 60 -3.67 2.14 -9.43
CA GLU A 60 -4.64 3.20 -9.14
C GLU A 60 -4.50 3.69 -7.69
N TYR A 61 -4.29 2.76 -6.77
CA TYR A 61 -4.10 3.08 -5.36
C TYR A 61 -2.84 3.92 -5.15
N VAL A 62 -1.72 3.52 -5.76
CA VAL A 62 -0.46 4.30 -5.72
C VAL A 62 -0.62 5.67 -6.36
N ILE A 63 -1.23 5.76 -7.54
CA ILE A 63 -1.46 7.03 -8.25
C ILE A 63 -2.33 7.97 -7.40
N PHE A 64 -3.40 7.45 -6.81
CA PHE A 64 -4.29 8.25 -5.96
C PHE A 64 -3.57 8.75 -4.71
N MET A 65 -2.85 7.88 -4.02
CA MET A 65 -2.14 8.27 -2.79
C MET A 65 -0.94 9.18 -3.07
N ASN A 66 -0.30 9.07 -4.24
CA ASN A 66 0.70 10.06 -4.68
C ASN A 66 0.09 11.46 -4.78
N LYS A 67 -1.15 11.59 -5.31
CA LYS A 67 -1.86 12.88 -5.36
C LYS A 67 -2.19 13.40 -3.96
N VAL A 68 -2.64 12.53 -3.06
CA VAL A 68 -2.91 12.88 -1.66
C VAL A 68 -1.64 13.38 -0.98
N ALA A 69 -0.55 12.63 -1.10
CA ALA A 69 0.74 12.98 -0.53
C ALA A 69 1.25 14.32 -1.05
N LYS A 70 1.15 14.55 -2.36
CA LYS A 70 1.51 15.81 -2.98
C LYS A 70 0.68 16.98 -2.45
N CYS A 71 -0.65 16.83 -2.35
CA CYS A 71 -1.51 17.87 -1.77
C CYS A 71 -1.11 18.20 -0.33
N LEU A 72 -0.79 17.17 0.48
CA LEU A 72 -0.35 17.40 1.86
C LEU A 72 0.97 18.18 1.93
N ASP A 73 1.94 17.80 1.12
CA ASP A 73 3.29 18.39 1.14
C ASP A 73 3.31 19.84 0.60
N GLU A 74 2.46 20.13 -0.40
CA GLU A 74 2.37 21.44 -1.02
C GLU A 74 1.51 22.43 -0.22
N ASP A 75 0.38 21.95 0.35
CA ASP A 75 -0.62 22.82 0.97
C ASP A 75 -0.40 23.04 2.47
N TYR A 76 0.35 22.15 3.14
CA TYR A 76 0.53 22.16 4.60
C TYR A 76 1.99 22.06 5.00
N LYS A 77 2.28 22.54 6.21
CA LYS A 77 3.60 22.42 6.84
C LYS A 77 3.43 21.80 8.23
N PHE A 78 4.08 20.68 8.45
CA PHE A 78 4.03 19.93 9.70
C PHE A 78 5.29 20.10 10.56
N GLY A 79 6.37 20.63 9.97
CA GLY A 79 7.65 20.82 10.65
C GLY A 79 8.35 19.49 10.97
N ARG A 80 7.90 18.37 10.37
CA ARG A 80 8.45 17.02 10.56
C ARG A 80 8.12 16.12 9.39
N GLN A 81 8.85 15.01 9.32
CA GLN A 81 8.54 13.96 8.36
C GLN A 81 7.31 13.16 8.77
N ILE A 82 6.39 12.96 7.84
CA ILE A 82 5.20 12.11 7.96
C ILE A 82 5.19 11.10 6.83
N LYS A 83 4.99 9.85 7.19
CA LYS A 83 4.95 8.75 6.24
C LYS A 83 3.53 8.24 6.07
N LEU A 84 3.03 8.20 4.84
CA LEU A 84 1.77 7.57 4.49
C LEU A 84 2.06 6.14 4.02
N CYS A 85 1.64 5.16 4.80
CA CYS A 85 1.91 3.76 4.54
C CYS A 85 0.68 3.07 3.93
N LEU A 86 0.79 2.59 2.71
CA LEU A 86 -0.24 1.84 2.01
C LEU A 86 -0.21 0.38 2.44
N ILE A 87 -1.35 -0.23 2.73
CA ILE A 87 -1.39 -1.69 2.92
C ILE A 87 -1.60 -2.36 1.56
N ALA A 88 -0.60 -3.11 1.12
CA ALA A 88 -0.68 -3.97 -0.06
C ALA A 88 -1.30 -5.31 0.35
N TYR A 89 -2.62 -5.39 0.29
CA TYR A 89 -3.43 -6.48 0.79
C TYR A 89 -4.54 -6.83 -0.19
N ASN A 90 -4.94 -8.08 -0.25
CA ASN A 90 -6.09 -8.56 -1.03
C ASN A 90 -5.98 -8.14 -2.52
N LEU A 91 -6.94 -7.41 -3.07
CA LEU A 91 -6.98 -7.00 -4.49
C LEU A 91 -5.82 -6.08 -4.93
N VAL A 92 -5.11 -5.48 -3.99
CA VAL A 92 -3.97 -4.59 -4.24
C VAL A 92 -2.67 -5.16 -3.65
N CYS A 93 -2.64 -6.47 -3.38
CA CYS A 93 -1.43 -7.16 -2.89
C CYS A 93 -0.32 -7.16 -3.94
N ASP A 94 -0.68 -7.44 -5.20
CA ASP A 94 0.28 -7.44 -6.29
C ASP A 94 0.73 -6.02 -6.64
N ALA A 95 2.03 -5.85 -6.73
CA ALA A 95 2.64 -4.58 -7.08
C ALA A 95 2.39 -4.21 -8.54
N PRO A 96 2.34 -2.92 -8.87
CA PRO A 96 2.37 -2.49 -10.27
C PRO A 96 3.62 -3.01 -10.98
N ASP A 97 3.48 -3.30 -12.27
CA ASP A 97 4.64 -3.55 -13.12
C ASP A 97 5.53 -2.31 -13.17
N TYR A 98 6.84 -2.53 -13.35
CA TYR A 98 7.78 -1.43 -13.38
C TYR A 98 7.48 -0.44 -14.50
N HIS A 99 7.29 0.80 -14.12
CA HIS A 99 7.19 1.94 -15.02
C HIS A 99 8.00 3.11 -14.47
N ALA A 100 8.77 3.77 -15.32
CA ALA A 100 9.62 4.89 -14.90
C ALA A 100 8.83 6.09 -14.35
N ASP A 101 7.58 6.25 -14.80
CA ASP A 101 6.66 7.32 -14.38
C ASP A 101 5.81 6.98 -13.15
N LEU A 102 5.90 5.74 -12.64
CA LEU A 102 5.19 5.33 -11.43
C LEU A 102 6.19 5.04 -10.30
N LYS A 103 6.33 6.00 -9.41
CA LYS A 103 7.13 5.92 -8.19
C LYS A 103 6.31 6.39 -7.01
N PHE A 104 6.70 5.98 -5.81
CA PHE A 104 6.16 6.58 -4.60
C PHE A 104 6.57 8.04 -4.49
N TYR A 105 5.61 8.87 -4.08
CA TYR A 105 5.87 10.26 -3.75
C TYR A 105 6.89 10.35 -2.60
N ASN A 106 7.86 11.22 -2.77
CA ASN A 106 8.87 11.52 -1.76
C ASN A 106 9.19 13.02 -1.82
N GLY A 107 8.47 13.81 -1.03
CA GLY A 107 8.58 15.25 -0.95
C GLY A 107 9.36 15.73 0.27
N ASP A 108 9.16 17.00 0.63
CA ASP A 108 9.90 17.64 1.72
C ASP A 108 9.53 17.10 3.10
N GLU A 109 8.23 16.98 3.39
CA GLU A 109 7.72 16.50 4.69
C GLU A 109 6.91 15.21 4.56
N ILE A 110 6.38 14.91 3.37
CA ILE A 110 5.51 13.75 3.14
C ILE A 110 6.18 12.73 2.23
N SER A 111 6.14 11.47 2.63
CA SER A 111 6.60 10.36 1.79
C SER A 111 5.61 9.20 1.81
N LEU A 112 5.59 8.40 0.73
CA LEU A 112 4.85 7.15 0.68
C LEU A 112 5.75 5.96 1.02
N SER A 113 5.12 4.97 1.61
CA SER A 113 5.68 3.65 1.89
C SER A 113 4.61 2.59 1.68
N VAL A 114 4.98 1.33 1.73
CA VAL A 114 4.03 0.22 1.63
C VAL A 114 4.26 -0.80 2.73
N MET A 115 3.17 -1.32 3.28
CA MET A 115 3.16 -2.51 4.13
C MET A 115 2.64 -3.68 3.30
N PHE A 116 3.55 -4.53 2.88
CA PHE A 116 3.22 -5.72 2.11
C PHE A 116 2.65 -6.79 3.02
N ALA A 117 1.40 -7.19 2.76
CA ALA A 117 0.61 -8.08 3.62
C ALA A 117 0.09 -9.31 2.85
N PRO A 118 0.96 -10.27 2.49
CA PRO A 118 0.61 -11.43 1.69
C PRO A 118 -0.08 -12.51 2.53
N ILE A 119 -1.32 -12.29 2.94
CA ILE A 119 -2.11 -13.22 3.78
C ILE A 119 -2.22 -14.63 3.15
N GLU A 120 -2.10 -14.72 1.83
CA GLU A 120 -2.24 -15.97 1.09
C GLU A 120 -0.91 -16.74 0.94
N SER A 121 0.19 -16.22 1.50
CA SER A 121 1.48 -16.93 1.51
C SER A 121 1.46 -18.14 2.45
N ASN A 122 2.21 -19.17 2.11
CA ASN A 122 2.37 -20.34 2.97
C ASN A 122 3.59 -20.20 3.87
N MET A 123 3.38 -19.91 5.13
CA MET A 123 4.45 -19.64 6.10
C MET A 123 5.30 -20.86 6.48
N TYR A 124 4.83 -22.06 6.13
CA TYR A 124 5.57 -23.32 6.38
C TYR A 124 6.51 -23.69 5.24
N ARG A 125 6.62 -22.85 4.20
CA ARG A 125 7.45 -23.10 3.02
C ARG A 125 8.49 -22.01 2.84
N ALA A 126 9.57 -22.35 2.15
CA ALA A 126 10.58 -21.37 1.79
C ALA A 126 10.01 -20.21 0.95
N ALA A 127 10.64 -19.04 1.02
CA ALA A 127 10.19 -17.85 0.30
C ALA A 127 10.24 -18.01 -1.24
N ASP A 128 11.08 -18.89 -1.75
CA ASP A 128 11.24 -19.21 -3.16
C ASP A 128 10.48 -20.47 -3.60
N ASP A 129 9.66 -21.06 -2.71
CA ASP A 129 8.89 -22.26 -3.03
C ASP A 129 7.87 -21.98 -4.13
N THR A 130 7.94 -22.78 -5.19
CA THR A 130 7.06 -22.68 -6.37
C THR A 130 5.84 -23.59 -6.30
N THR A 131 5.63 -24.28 -5.19
CA THR A 131 4.43 -25.12 -5.01
C THR A 131 3.21 -24.25 -4.73
N PRO A 132 2.14 -24.38 -5.52
CA PRO A 132 0.93 -23.60 -5.32
C PRO A 132 0.30 -23.81 -3.94
N ASN A 133 -0.20 -22.73 -3.36
CA ASN A 133 -1.03 -22.79 -2.18
C ASN A 133 -2.36 -23.50 -2.49
N TYR A 134 -2.82 -24.33 -1.57
CA TYR A 134 -4.04 -25.13 -1.72
C TYR A 134 -5.28 -24.28 -2.07
N LYS A 135 -5.43 -23.12 -1.44
CA LYS A 135 -6.66 -22.32 -1.53
C LYS A 135 -6.66 -21.34 -2.71
N TYR A 136 -5.51 -20.72 -2.98
CA TYR A 136 -5.44 -19.58 -3.91
C TYR A 136 -4.57 -19.86 -5.13
N HIS A 137 -3.92 -21.03 -5.19
CA HIS A 137 -3.02 -21.43 -6.26
C HIS A 137 -1.81 -20.50 -6.48
N LEU A 138 -1.55 -19.59 -5.55
CA LEU A 138 -0.37 -18.74 -5.55
C LEU A 138 0.80 -19.44 -4.86
N THR A 139 2.01 -19.00 -5.16
CA THR A 139 3.25 -19.59 -4.63
C THR A 139 3.98 -18.58 -3.75
N ASN A 140 4.86 -19.03 -2.85
CA ASN A 140 5.72 -18.12 -2.09
C ASN A 140 6.67 -17.34 -3.00
N ALA A 141 7.16 -17.98 -4.06
CA ALA A 141 7.99 -17.31 -5.08
C ALA A 141 7.25 -16.12 -5.73
N HIS A 142 5.92 -16.24 -5.99
CA HIS A 142 5.11 -15.11 -6.45
C HIS A 142 5.17 -13.94 -5.47
N PHE A 143 4.94 -14.18 -4.18
CA PHE A 143 4.98 -13.10 -3.18
C PHE A 143 6.37 -12.48 -3.02
N THR A 144 7.42 -13.25 -3.18
CA THR A 144 8.80 -12.75 -3.19
C THR A 144 9.06 -11.83 -4.39
N GLU A 145 8.53 -12.18 -5.57
CA GLU A 145 8.57 -11.32 -6.75
C GLU A 145 7.80 -10.01 -6.50
N GLN A 146 6.57 -10.10 -5.95
CA GLN A 146 5.75 -8.91 -5.65
C GLN A 146 6.44 -7.97 -4.66
N LEU A 147 7.08 -8.51 -3.62
CA LEU A 147 7.89 -7.72 -2.68
C LEU A 147 9.01 -6.95 -3.39
N SER A 148 9.67 -7.58 -4.36
CA SER A 148 10.72 -6.95 -5.16
C SER A 148 10.16 -5.83 -6.05
N LYS A 149 9.00 -6.04 -6.66
CA LYS A 149 8.30 -5.02 -7.45
C LYS A 149 7.88 -3.82 -6.58
N TRP A 150 7.34 -4.05 -5.37
CA TRP A 150 7.01 -2.98 -4.43
C TRP A 150 8.23 -2.13 -4.06
N LYS A 151 9.39 -2.77 -3.81
CA LYS A 151 10.66 -2.05 -3.55
C LYS A 151 11.08 -1.18 -4.73
N ALA A 152 10.81 -1.59 -5.95
CA ALA A 152 11.17 -0.83 -7.16
C ALA A 152 10.42 0.50 -7.32
N LEU A 153 9.33 0.74 -6.56
CA LEU A 153 8.64 2.03 -6.52
C LEU A 153 9.41 3.12 -5.73
N GLY A 154 10.44 2.75 -4.97
CA GLY A 154 11.39 3.69 -4.37
C GLY A 154 11.04 4.17 -2.96
N GLY A 155 10.02 3.60 -2.32
CA GLY A 155 9.69 3.87 -0.91
C GLY A 155 10.21 2.80 0.04
N GLU A 156 10.00 3.00 1.34
CA GLU A 156 10.23 1.94 2.32
C GLU A 156 9.16 0.85 2.18
N VAL A 157 9.57 -0.39 2.38
CA VAL A 157 8.67 -1.54 2.36
C VAL A 157 8.70 -2.22 3.71
N TYR A 158 7.56 -2.23 4.38
CA TYR A 158 7.31 -3.01 5.58
C TYR A 158 6.69 -4.34 5.22
N TYR A 159 6.91 -5.35 6.02
CA TYR A 159 6.33 -6.67 5.83
C TYR A 159 5.38 -6.98 7.00
N TRP A 160 4.11 -7.23 6.67
CA TRP A 160 3.14 -7.73 7.63
C TRP A 160 3.20 -9.25 7.65
N ASN A 161 3.77 -9.79 8.71
CA ASN A 161 3.85 -11.24 8.87
C ASN A 161 2.59 -11.76 9.58
N TYR A 162 1.86 -12.63 8.88
CA TYR A 162 0.75 -13.38 9.49
C TYR A 162 1.31 -14.60 10.22
N SER A 163 1.93 -14.39 11.38
CA SER A 163 2.50 -15.48 12.20
C SER A 163 1.43 -16.38 12.81
N GLU A 164 0.19 -15.90 12.87
CA GLU A 164 -0.96 -16.66 13.34
C GLU A 164 -2.04 -16.64 12.25
N TYR A 165 -2.34 -17.81 11.70
CA TYR A 165 -3.50 -17.97 10.83
C TYR A 165 -4.70 -18.34 11.70
N PHE A 166 -5.88 -17.81 11.44
CA PHE A 166 -7.09 -17.99 12.25
C PHE A 166 -7.47 -19.47 12.49
N ASP A 167 -6.98 -20.38 11.67
CA ASP A 167 -7.22 -21.82 11.77
C ASP A 167 -6.10 -22.60 12.49
N ASN A 168 -5.00 -21.96 12.88
CA ASN A 168 -3.85 -22.61 13.51
C ASN A 168 -3.30 -21.77 14.67
N TYR A 169 -3.96 -21.87 15.81
CA TYR A 169 -3.57 -21.16 17.05
C TYR A 169 -2.30 -21.68 17.73
N PHE A 170 -1.58 -22.64 17.15
CA PHE A 170 -0.47 -23.32 17.81
C PHE A 170 0.76 -23.48 16.93
N VAL A 171 1.36 -22.40 16.49
CA VAL A 171 2.77 -22.47 16.08
C VAL A 171 3.50 -21.23 16.58
N MET A 172 3.89 -21.23 17.84
CA MET A 172 5.07 -20.52 18.27
C MET A 172 6.25 -21.48 18.11
N LEU A 173 7.11 -21.19 17.18
CA LEU A 173 8.47 -21.72 17.13
C LEU A 173 9.44 -20.64 17.49
#